data_66b4dc90d6c20d440f56cd12e915608f
#
_entry.id   66b4dc90d6c20d440f56cd12e915608f
#
_cell.length_a   1.000
_cell.length_b   1.000
_cell.length_c   1.000
_cell.angle_alpha   90.00
_cell.angle_beta   90.00
_cell.angle_gamma   90.00
#
_symmetry.space_group_name_H-M   'P 1'
#
loop_
_entity.id
_entity.type
_entity.pdbx_description
1 polymer ?
#
loop_
_entity_poly.entity_id
_entity_poly.type
_entity_poly.pdbx_seq_one_letter_code
_entity_poly.pdbx_strand_id
1 'polypeptide(L)'
;MKTNKRLLPTPTKSYAARSATSPLTPYQFERRPPRADDVVIEISHCGICHSDIHTVRGEWGIPAYPCVPGHEIVGRVTAVGGKVKRFKTGDLAGVGCFVDACGKCAPCKAHEEQFCTGHTVFTYASTELDGTTCTQGGYASHITVRDKFVLKIRKDQPLARVAPLLCAGITTYSPLKRFKVKKGSKVGVVGLGGLGHMAVKIAKAMGAEVTVFSTSPEKQADAKKLGSKNFVLSTDEKNFAAYAGRLDLIIDTVSADHDFTPYLGTLKIGGTQVLVGAAP
;
A
#
# COMPACT_ATOMS: atom_id res chain seq x y z
N MET A 1 23.21 6.04 -35.34
CA MET A 1 23.71 5.54 -34.03
C MET A 1 23.08 6.37 -32.92
N LYS A 2 22.14 5.78 -32.13
CA LYS A 2 21.62 6.46 -30.95
C LYS A 2 22.71 6.36 -29.88
N THR A 3 23.33 7.46 -29.55
CA THR A 3 24.28 7.55 -28.43
C THR A 3 23.60 7.07 -27.16
N ASN A 4 24.05 5.96 -26.63
CA ASN A 4 23.58 5.38 -25.37
C ASN A 4 24.09 6.30 -24.24
N LYS A 5 23.39 7.41 -24.00
CA LYS A 5 23.74 8.36 -22.94
C LYS A 5 23.61 7.62 -21.62
N ARG A 6 24.74 7.30 -20.99
CA ARG A 6 24.75 6.68 -19.65
C ARG A 6 24.03 7.62 -18.71
N LEU A 7 22.90 7.18 -18.18
CA LEU A 7 22.16 7.95 -17.18
C LEU A 7 22.98 8.00 -15.89
N LEU A 8 23.05 9.18 -15.28
CA LEU A 8 23.82 9.42 -14.07
C LEU A 8 23.00 9.10 -12.81
N PRO A 9 23.66 8.92 -11.65
CA PRO A 9 22.98 8.91 -10.37
C PRO A 9 22.11 10.15 -10.20
N THR A 10 21.00 10.03 -9.48
CA THR A 10 20.06 11.14 -9.29
C THR A 10 20.21 11.69 -7.86
N PRO A 11 20.73 12.93 -7.68
CA PRO A 11 20.74 13.59 -6.39
C PRO A 11 19.33 13.72 -5.84
N THR A 12 19.12 13.32 -4.60
CA THR A 12 17.79 13.17 -4.02
C THR A 12 17.73 13.83 -2.64
N LYS A 13 16.83 14.80 -2.49
CA LYS A 13 16.45 15.38 -1.20
C LYS A 13 15.37 14.53 -0.57
N SER A 14 15.42 14.34 0.74
CA SER A 14 14.48 13.46 1.46
C SER A 14 14.34 13.84 2.92
N TYR A 15 13.44 13.11 3.61
CA TYR A 15 13.34 13.06 5.06
C TYR A 15 13.61 11.63 5.52
N ALA A 16 14.51 11.45 6.48
CA ALA A 16 14.92 10.14 6.98
C ALA A 16 14.87 10.06 8.50
N ALA A 17 14.53 8.88 9.01
CA ALA A 17 14.80 8.52 10.40
C ALA A 17 16.26 8.07 10.52
N ARG A 18 16.95 8.50 11.59
CA ARG A 18 18.35 8.13 11.87
C ARG A 18 18.46 7.03 12.94
N SER A 19 17.37 6.75 13.63
CA SER A 19 17.21 5.67 14.61
C SER A 19 15.71 5.40 14.81
N ALA A 20 15.36 4.36 15.53
CA ALA A 20 13.99 4.01 15.88
C ALA A 20 13.23 5.10 16.66
N THR A 21 13.94 5.96 17.37
CA THR A 21 13.36 7.01 18.21
C THR A 21 13.56 8.42 17.66
N SER A 22 14.31 8.58 16.56
CA SER A 22 14.54 9.91 15.98
C SER A 22 13.33 10.39 15.17
N PRO A 23 13.07 11.71 15.14
CA PRO A 23 12.13 12.28 14.19
C PRO A 23 12.69 12.14 12.77
N LEU A 24 11.82 12.29 11.76
CA LEU A 24 12.24 12.45 10.38
C LEU A 24 12.91 13.81 10.19
N THR A 25 14.14 13.80 9.72
CA THR A 25 14.94 15.02 9.49
C THR A 25 15.40 15.10 8.03
N PRO A 26 15.70 16.30 7.50
CA PRO A 26 16.26 16.45 6.16
C PRO A 26 17.48 15.56 5.95
N TYR A 27 17.49 14.88 4.82
CA TYR A 27 18.54 13.96 4.42
C TYR A 27 18.76 14.05 2.92
N GLN A 28 19.99 13.87 2.46
CA GLN A 28 20.34 13.85 1.04
C GLN A 28 21.15 12.61 0.74
N PHE A 29 20.86 12.00 -0.41
CA PHE A 29 21.56 10.84 -0.92
C PHE A 29 21.48 10.80 -2.45
N GLU A 30 22.17 9.87 -3.07
CA GLU A 30 22.09 9.64 -4.50
C GLU A 30 21.34 8.33 -4.78
N ARG A 31 20.34 8.40 -5.66
CA ARG A 31 19.77 7.19 -6.26
C ARG A 31 20.79 6.58 -7.22
N ARG A 32 20.89 5.28 -7.23
CA ARG A 32 21.74 4.58 -8.19
C ARG A 32 21.44 5.00 -9.64
N PRO A 33 22.41 4.88 -10.54
CA PRO A 33 22.15 5.08 -11.98
C PRO A 33 21.03 4.16 -12.46
N PRO A 34 20.11 4.67 -13.30
CA PRO A 34 19.06 3.84 -13.89
C PRO A 34 19.64 2.73 -14.76
N ARG A 35 19.13 1.51 -14.59
CA ARG A 35 19.36 0.37 -15.47
C ARG A 35 18.61 0.54 -16.79
N ALA A 36 18.86 -0.34 -17.73
CA ALA A 36 18.22 -0.28 -19.05
C ALA A 36 16.66 -0.43 -18.99
N ASP A 37 16.13 -1.07 -17.97
CA ASP A 37 14.71 -1.33 -17.72
C ASP A 37 14.13 -0.49 -16.58
N ASP A 38 14.82 0.54 -16.12
CA ASP A 38 14.36 1.42 -15.04
C ASP A 38 13.64 2.67 -15.56
N VAL A 39 12.79 3.20 -14.70
CA VAL A 39 12.10 4.49 -14.82
C VAL A 39 12.54 5.37 -13.67
N VAL A 40 12.94 6.61 -13.95
CA VAL A 40 13.20 7.65 -12.95
C VAL A 40 11.97 8.52 -12.82
N ILE A 41 11.51 8.71 -11.60
CA ILE A 41 10.29 9.47 -11.29
C ILE A 41 10.65 10.60 -10.34
N GLU A 42 10.34 11.84 -10.73
CA GLU A 42 10.27 12.97 -9.82
C GLU A 42 8.96 12.87 -9.04
N ILE A 43 9.06 12.76 -7.72
CA ILE A 43 7.94 12.52 -6.83
C ILE A 43 7.21 13.84 -6.58
N SER A 44 5.91 13.86 -6.85
CA SER A 44 5.04 14.99 -6.52
C SER A 44 4.31 14.82 -5.21
N HIS A 45 3.87 13.58 -4.89
CA HIS A 45 3.19 13.25 -3.65
C HIS A 45 3.57 11.83 -3.20
N CYS A 46 3.65 11.66 -1.89
CA CYS A 46 3.73 10.36 -1.26
C CYS A 46 2.73 10.32 -0.11
N GLY A 47 1.84 9.33 -0.10
CA GLY A 47 0.91 9.12 0.99
C GLY A 47 1.63 8.65 2.26
N ILE A 48 0.95 8.78 3.40
CA ILE A 48 1.42 8.35 4.72
C ILE A 48 0.65 7.10 5.12
N CYS A 49 1.37 6.02 5.40
CA CYS A 49 0.84 4.76 5.87
C CYS A 49 1.34 4.45 7.29
N HIS A 50 0.56 3.70 8.05
CA HIS A 50 0.99 3.23 9.37
C HIS A 50 2.24 2.35 9.30
N SER A 51 2.40 1.62 8.19
CA SER A 51 3.62 0.84 7.91
C SER A 51 4.90 1.68 7.89
N ASP A 52 4.82 2.95 7.50
CA ASP A 52 5.98 3.85 7.54
C ASP A 52 6.45 4.09 8.98
N ILE A 53 5.50 4.18 9.92
CA ILE A 53 5.76 4.37 11.35
C ILE A 53 6.35 3.09 11.94
N HIS A 54 5.70 1.94 11.73
CA HIS A 54 6.17 0.64 12.22
C HIS A 54 7.59 0.34 11.75
N THR A 55 7.86 0.58 10.46
CA THR A 55 9.18 0.32 9.89
C THR A 55 10.26 1.23 10.48
N VAL A 56 10.04 2.56 10.53
CA VAL A 56 11.07 3.47 11.05
C VAL A 56 11.31 3.30 12.55
N ARG A 57 10.33 2.78 13.28
CA ARG A 57 10.45 2.43 14.71
C ARG A 57 11.08 1.05 14.95
N GLY A 58 11.28 0.27 13.89
CA GLY A 58 11.84 -1.08 14.00
C GLY A 58 10.89 -2.10 14.62
N GLU A 59 9.57 -1.83 14.61
CA GLU A 59 8.55 -2.70 15.22
C GLU A 59 8.36 -4.00 14.44
N TRP A 60 8.72 -4.03 13.15
CA TRP A 60 8.73 -5.23 12.29
C TRP A 60 10.16 -5.73 11.99
N GLY A 61 11.13 -5.33 12.77
CA GLY A 61 12.55 -5.55 12.56
C GLY A 61 13.28 -4.24 12.26
N ILE A 62 14.50 -4.14 12.76
CA ILE A 62 15.30 -2.90 12.70
C ILE A 62 15.77 -2.67 11.26
N PRO A 63 15.39 -1.57 10.61
CA PRO A 63 15.86 -1.25 9.26
C PRO A 63 17.31 -0.73 9.30
N ALA A 64 17.96 -0.70 8.15
CA ALA A 64 19.20 0.08 8.01
C ALA A 64 18.89 1.58 8.09
N TYR A 65 19.54 2.27 9.03
CA TYR A 65 19.45 3.72 9.14
C TYR A 65 20.63 4.40 8.42
N PRO A 66 20.46 5.60 7.82
CA PRO A 66 19.21 6.39 7.71
C PRO A 66 18.17 5.72 6.83
N CYS A 67 16.91 5.67 7.31
CA CYS A 67 15.78 5.08 6.60
C CYS A 67 14.84 6.18 6.10
N VAL A 68 14.64 6.24 4.79
CA VAL A 68 13.64 7.12 4.13
C VAL A 68 12.40 6.27 3.88
N PRO A 69 11.27 6.50 4.59
CA PRO A 69 10.04 5.74 4.38
C PRO A 69 9.24 6.24 3.18
N GLY A 70 8.05 5.67 2.98
CA GLY A 70 7.08 6.07 1.96
C GLY A 70 6.98 5.08 0.80
N HIS A 71 5.77 4.58 0.56
CA HIS A 71 5.48 3.58 -0.48
C HIS A 71 4.14 3.84 -1.20
N GLU A 72 3.61 5.02 -1.08
CA GLU A 72 2.40 5.47 -1.78
C GLU A 72 2.77 6.63 -2.72
N ILE A 73 3.60 6.33 -3.72
CA ILE A 73 4.34 7.31 -4.50
C ILE A 73 3.64 7.62 -5.81
N VAL A 74 3.43 8.89 -6.11
CA VAL A 74 3.02 9.35 -7.44
C VAL A 74 3.89 10.52 -7.89
N GLY A 75 4.14 10.58 -9.19
CA GLY A 75 5.00 11.63 -9.75
C GLY A 75 5.03 11.61 -11.27
N ARG A 76 6.05 12.25 -11.80
CA ARG A 76 6.28 12.38 -13.23
C ARG A 76 7.59 11.69 -13.63
N VAL A 77 7.54 10.94 -14.71
CA VAL A 77 8.70 10.31 -15.31
C VAL A 77 9.63 11.38 -15.86
N THR A 78 10.87 11.40 -15.41
CA THR A 78 11.93 12.33 -15.86
C THR A 78 12.95 11.67 -16.77
N ALA A 79 13.19 10.35 -16.61
CA ALA A 79 14.04 9.58 -17.49
C ALA A 79 13.60 8.11 -17.56
N VAL A 80 13.97 7.43 -18.63
CA VAL A 80 13.70 6.01 -18.85
C VAL A 80 14.94 5.33 -19.42
N GLY A 81 15.19 4.09 -19.00
CA GLY A 81 16.20 3.22 -19.55
C GLY A 81 15.89 2.80 -20.99
N GLY A 82 16.92 2.44 -21.75
CA GLY A 82 16.79 2.16 -23.19
C GLY A 82 15.90 0.98 -23.57
N LYS A 83 15.59 0.08 -22.64
CA LYS A 83 14.67 -1.07 -22.84
C LYS A 83 13.24 -0.78 -22.41
N VAL A 84 12.97 0.34 -21.73
CA VAL A 84 11.62 0.72 -21.28
C VAL A 84 10.75 1.06 -22.49
N LYS A 85 9.61 0.38 -22.62
CA LYS A 85 8.63 0.62 -23.69
C LYS A 85 7.30 1.16 -23.16
N ARG A 86 7.00 0.95 -21.88
CA ARG A 86 5.70 1.28 -21.27
C ARG A 86 5.60 2.76 -20.87
N PHE A 87 6.72 3.43 -20.67
CA PHE A 87 6.80 4.81 -20.19
C PHE A 87 7.68 5.66 -21.08
N LYS A 88 7.41 6.97 -21.04
CA LYS A 88 8.26 8.02 -21.62
C LYS A 88 8.32 9.21 -20.65
N THR A 89 9.33 10.05 -20.82
CA THR A 89 9.45 11.31 -20.07
C THR A 89 8.17 12.13 -20.18
N GLY A 90 7.70 12.66 -19.06
CA GLY A 90 6.46 13.41 -18.92
C GLY A 90 5.22 12.57 -18.54
N ASP A 91 5.28 11.22 -18.62
CA ASP A 91 4.18 10.38 -18.17
C ASP A 91 3.97 10.50 -16.66
N LEU A 92 2.72 10.36 -16.21
CA LEU A 92 2.39 10.24 -14.79
C LEU A 92 2.54 8.78 -14.37
N ALA A 93 3.18 8.57 -13.23
CA ALA A 93 3.55 7.25 -12.76
C ALA A 93 3.34 7.12 -11.25
N GLY A 94 3.10 5.88 -10.80
CA GLY A 94 2.96 5.55 -9.40
C GLY A 94 3.77 4.32 -9.02
N VAL A 95 4.19 4.24 -7.77
CA VAL A 95 4.94 3.13 -7.18
C VAL A 95 4.32 2.78 -5.84
N GLY A 96 4.02 1.49 -5.65
CA GLY A 96 3.46 0.96 -4.40
C GLY A 96 4.54 0.35 -3.49
N CYS A 97 4.19 -0.76 -2.83
CA CYS A 97 5.02 -1.38 -1.81
C CYS A 97 6.25 -2.13 -2.35
N PHE A 98 6.27 -2.49 -3.65
CA PHE A 98 7.32 -3.30 -4.28
C PHE A 98 7.99 -2.55 -5.41
N VAL A 99 9.30 -2.70 -5.54
CA VAL A 99 10.11 -2.07 -6.60
C VAL A 99 10.88 -3.07 -7.46
N ASP A 100 11.04 -4.31 -6.99
CA ASP A 100 11.62 -5.43 -7.75
C ASP A 100 11.26 -6.79 -7.13
N ALA A 101 11.55 -7.88 -7.86
CA ALA A 101 11.45 -9.25 -7.39
C ALA A 101 12.42 -10.13 -8.19
N CYS A 102 12.68 -11.37 -7.72
CA CYS A 102 13.68 -12.24 -8.34
C CYS A 102 13.44 -12.56 -9.83
N GLY A 103 12.21 -12.45 -10.32
CA GLY A 103 11.82 -12.64 -11.73
C GLY A 103 11.88 -14.07 -12.27
N LYS A 104 12.36 -15.05 -11.51
CA LYS A 104 12.64 -16.42 -11.98
C LYS A 104 11.89 -17.54 -11.25
N CYS A 105 11.35 -17.30 -10.06
CA CYS A 105 10.55 -18.30 -9.34
C CYS A 105 9.16 -18.48 -9.98
N ALA A 106 8.44 -19.54 -9.59
CA ALA A 106 7.12 -19.85 -10.16
C ALA A 106 6.11 -18.69 -10.02
N PRO A 107 5.94 -18.07 -8.82
CA PRO A 107 5.06 -16.91 -8.70
C PRO A 107 5.46 -15.74 -9.62
N CYS A 108 6.75 -15.40 -9.72
CA CYS A 108 7.19 -14.32 -10.62
C CYS A 108 6.92 -14.62 -12.10
N LYS A 109 7.02 -15.89 -12.51
CA LYS A 109 6.67 -16.32 -13.88
C LYS A 109 5.16 -16.28 -14.14
N ALA A 110 4.36 -16.43 -13.08
CA ALA A 110 2.90 -16.33 -13.11
C ALA A 110 2.38 -14.88 -12.97
N HIS A 111 3.27 -13.87 -12.92
CA HIS A 111 2.93 -12.46 -12.65
C HIS A 111 2.30 -12.22 -11.27
N GLU A 112 2.75 -12.99 -10.30
CA GLU A 112 2.35 -12.93 -8.88
C GLU A 112 3.56 -12.60 -8.01
N GLU A 113 4.29 -11.52 -8.34
CA GLU A 113 5.54 -11.13 -7.71
C GLU A 113 5.42 -10.88 -6.20
N GLN A 114 4.24 -10.52 -5.71
CA GLN A 114 3.94 -10.38 -4.28
C GLN A 114 4.13 -11.70 -3.50
N PHE A 115 4.11 -12.84 -4.19
CA PHE A 115 4.39 -14.16 -3.63
C PHE A 115 5.78 -14.70 -4.02
N CYS A 116 6.71 -13.82 -4.39
CA CYS A 116 8.05 -14.22 -4.78
C CYS A 116 8.71 -15.06 -3.68
N THR A 117 9.14 -16.28 -4.02
CA THR A 117 9.83 -17.20 -3.09
C THR A 117 11.35 -17.01 -3.07
N GLY A 118 11.87 -16.11 -3.90
CA GLY A 118 13.27 -15.72 -3.89
C GLY A 118 13.48 -14.47 -3.04
N HIS A 119 13.68 -13.33 -3.71
CA HIS A 119 13.85 -12.05 -3.04
C HIS A 119 12.86 -11.01 -3.59
N THR A 120 11.95 -10.55 -2.74
CA THR A 120 11.05 -9.42 -3.01
C THR A 120 11.71 -8.15 -2.50
N VAL A 121 11.80 -7.14 -3.35
CA VAL A 121 12.40 -5.86 -2.99
C VAL A 121 11.29 -4.87 -2.66
N PHE A 122 11.20 -4.49 -1.39
CA PHE A 122 10.28 -3.46 -0.94
C PHE A 122 10.79 -2.07 -1.31
N THR A 123 9.89 -1.11 -1.36
CA THR A 123 10.16 0.27 -1.78
C THR A 123 11.15 0.99 -0.85
N TYR A 124 11.21 0.59 0.43
CA TYR A 124 12.19 1.03 1.42
C TYR A 124 12.46 -0.07 2.45
N ALA A 125 13.48 0.14 3.28
CA ALA A 125 13.92 -0.78 4.33
C ALA A 125 14.13 -2.22 3.82
N SER A 126 14.61 -2.36 2.59
CA SER A 126 14.90 -3.62 1.93
C SER A 126 16.25 -3.50 1.20
N THR A 127 16.72 -4.61 0.65
CA THR A 127 17.95 -4.63 -0.15
C THR A 127 17.58 -4.90 -1.60
N GLU A 128 18.20 -4.20 -2.56
CA GLU A 128 18.04 -4.50 -3.99
C GLU A 128 18.59 -5.90 -4.33
N LEU A 129 18.29 -6.38 -5.54
CA LEU A 129 18.75 -7.71 -5.99
C LEU A 129 20.27 -7.85 -6.09
N ASP A 130 21.02 -6.77 -5.94
CA ASP A 130 22.49 -6.78 -5.86
C ASP A 130 23.02 -7.22 -4.49
N GLY A 131 22.13 -7.35 -3.49
CA GLY A 131 22.46 -7.77 -2.14
C GLY A 131 23.13 -6.71 -1.25
N THR A 132 23.32 -5.50 -1.74
CA THR A 132 24.08 -4.45 -1.04
C THR A 132 23.38 -3.10 -0.97
N THR A 133 22.65 -2.69 -2.03
CA THR A 133 21.99 -1.38 -2.09
C THR A 133 20.72 -1.40 -1.25
N CYS A 134 20.68 -0.59 -0.19
CA CYS A 134 19.46 -0.39 0.60
C CYS A 134 18.45 0.46 -0.15
N THR A 135 17.19 0.00 -0.20
CA THR A 135 16.10 0.76 -0.80
C THR A 135 15.67 1.91 0.12
N GLN A 136 15.36 3.04 -0.49
CA GLN A 136 14.90 4.26 0.16
C GLN A 136 13.55 4.68 -0.45
N GLY A 137 12.59 5.07 0.40
CA GLY A 137 11.20 5.31 -0.01
C GLY A 137 10.90 6.65 -0.65
N GLY A 138 9.63 6.98 -0.62
CA GLY A 138 9.03 8.09 -1.35
C GLY A 138 8.96 9.41 -0.58
N TYR A 139 9.40 9.47 0.70
CA TYR A 139 9.58 10.78 1.37
C TYR A 139 10.86 11.44 0.84
N ALA A 140 10.94 11.50 -0.46
CA ALA A 140 12.11 11.91 -1.24
C ALA A 140 11.67 12.62 -2.53
N SER A 141 12.57 13.37 -3.14
CA SER A 141 12.28 14.08 -4.40
C SER A 141 12.24 13.16 -5.63
N HIS A 142 12.94 12.05 -5.62
CA HIS A 142 13.02 11.13 -6.77
C HIS A 142 13.01 9.66 -6.34
N ILE A 143 12.60 8.77 -7.26
CA ILE A 143 12.78 7.33 -7.12
C ILE A 143 13.16 6.72 -8.47
N THR A 144 14.00 5.67 -8.44
CA THR A 144 14.39 4.87 -9.60
C THR A 144 13.86 3.46 -9.42
N VAL A 145 13.01 3.00 -10.33
CA VAL A 145 12.26 1.74 -10.18
C VAL A 145 12.22 1.00 -11.51
N ARG A 146 12.32 -0.31 -11.47
CA ARG A 146 12.12 -1.16 -12.63
C ARG A 146 10.72 -0.96 -13.22
N ASP A 147 10.61 -0.80 -14.55
CA ASP A 147 9.36 -0.43 -15.22
C ASP A 147 8.19 -1.39 -14.95
N LYS A 148 8.47 -2.67 -14.71
CA LYS A 148 7.49 -3.69 -14.36
C LYS A 148 6.72 -3.35 -13.08
N PHE A 149 7.34 -2.67 -12.12
CA PHE A 149 6.77 -2.28 -10.82
C PHE A 149 6.23 -0.84 -10.80
N VAL A 150 6.23 -0.18 -11.95
CA VAL A 150 5.69 1.17 -12.11
C VAL A 150 4.29 1.10 -12.70
N LEU A 151 3.36 1.81 -12.11
CA LEU A 151 1.97 1.92 -12.54
C LEU A 151 1.75 3.20 -13.34
N LYS A 152 1.05 3.10 -14.46
CA LYS A 152 0.67 4.25 -15.27
C LYS A 152 -0.52 4.96 -14.65
N ILE A 153 -0.40 6.25 -14.36
CA ILE A 153 -1.48 7.07 -13.81
C ILE A 153 -2.13 7.85 -14.93
N ARG A 154 -3.45 7.89 -14.95
CA ARG A 154 -4.21 8.67 -15.92
C ARG A 154 -4.04 10.15 -15.66
N LYS A 155 -3.97 10.95 -16.73
CA LYS A 155 -3.73 12.39 -16.65
C LYS A 155 -4.86 13.18 -15.99
N ASP A 156 -6.07 12.65 -16.01
CA ASP A 156 -7.27 13.24 -15.43
C ASP A 156 -7.44 12.96 -13.93
N GLN A 157 -6.52 12.20 -13.33
CA GLN A 157 -6.58 11.84 -11.93
C GLN A 157 -5.80 12.83 -11.04
N PRO A 158 -6.38 13.31 -9.93
CA PRO A 158 -5.68 14.16 -8.97
C PRO A 158 -4.62 13.35 -8.21
N LEU A 159 -3.33 13.58 -8.49
CA LEU A 159 -2.23 12.76 -7.98
C LEU A 159 -2.25 12.59 -6.45
N ALA A 160 -2.53 13.67 -5.71
CA ALA A 160 -2.62 13.62 -4.25
C ALA A 160 -3.66 12.61 -3.73
N ARG A 161 -4.73 12.35 -4.51
CA ARG A 161 -5.77 11.37 -4.15
C ARG A 161 -5.46 9.97 -4.68
N VAL A 162 -4.58 9.87 -5.65
CA VAL A 162 -4.16 8.57 -6.21
C VAL A 162 -3.10 7.91 -5.32
N ALA A 163 -2.22 8.69 -4.70
CA ALA A 163 -1.13 8.16 -3.89
C ALA A 163 -1.58 7.07 -2.87
N PRO A 164 -2.61 7.29 -2.01
CA PRO A 164 -3.05 6.27 -1.07
C PRO A 164 -3.65 5.01 -1.71
N LEU A 165 -4.04 5.06 -2.99
CA LEU A 165 -4.55 3.88 -3.69
C LEU A 165 -3.46 2.82 -3.92
N LEU A 166 -2.20 3.22 -3.87
CA LEU A 166 -1.05 2.36 -4.17
C LEU A 166 -0.64 1.47 -2.98
N CYS A 167 -1.20 1.72 -1.79
CA CYS A 167 -1.13 0.84 -0.63
C CYS A 167 -2.54 0.54 -0.10
N ALA A 168 -3.18 1.49 0.58
CA ALA A 168 -4.49 1.27 1.20
C ALA A 168 -5.57 0.86 0.19
N GLY A 169 -5.53 1.40 -1.03
CA GLY A 169 -6.46 1.05 -2.10
C GLY A 169 -6.31 -0.40 -2.55
N ILE A 170 -5.11 -0.82 -2.98
CA ILE A 170 -4.88 -2.19 -3.47
C ILE A 170 -5.04 -3.22 -2.35
N THR A 171 -4.59 -2.92 -1.13
CA THR A 171 -4.68 -3.80 0.03
C THR A 171 -6.13 -4.15 0.36
N THR A 172 -7.05 -3.21 0.21
CA THR A 172 -8.47 -3.44 0.47
C THR A 172 -9.24 -3.92 -0.77
N TYR A 173 -8.83 -3.51 -1.98
CA TYR A 173 -9.44 -3.97 -3.22
C TYR A 173 -9.16 -5.45 -3.51
N SER A 174 -7.92 -5.90 -3.28
CA SER A 174 -7.48 -7.27 -3.60
C SER A 174 -8.37 -8.34 -2.96
N PRO A 175 -8.60 -8.35 -1.64
CA PRO A 175 -9.49 -9.34 -1.02
C PRO A 175 -10.94 -9.19 -1.48
N LEU A 176 -11.47 -7.98 -1.65
CA LEU A 176 -12.82 -7.78 -2.15
C LEU A 176 -12.99 -8.42 -3.53
N LYS A 177 -12.00 -8.27 -4.42
CA LYS A 177 -11.98 -8.87 -5.75
C LYS A 177 -11.81 -10.39 -5.69
N ARG A 178 -10.86 -10.89 -4.86
CA ARG A 178 -10.57 -12.31 -4.69
C ARG A 178 -11.79 -13.09 -4.19
N PHE A 179 -12.50 -12.56 -3.21
CA PHE A 179 -13.71 -13.17 -2.64
C PHE A 179 -14.98 -12.78 -3.41
N LYS A 180 -14.83 -12.23 -4.63
CA LYS A 180 -15.92 -11.99 -5.59
C LYS A 180 -17.06 -11.14 -5.03
N VAL A 181 -16.73 -10.11 -4.24
CA VAL A 181 -17.71 -9.14 -3.75
C VAL A 181 -18.45 -8.53 -4.93
N LYS A 182 -19.76 -8.45 -4.82
CA LYS A 182 -20.70 -7.98 -5.85
C LYS A 182 -21.93 -7.33 -5.22
N LYS A 183 -22.84 -6.84 -6.05
CA LYS A 183 -24.12 -6.29 -5.60
C LYS A 183 -24.83 -7.26 -4.67
N GLY A 184 -25.21 -6.77 -3.48
CA GLY A 184 -25.89 -7.53 -2.43
C GLY A 184 -24.97 -8.31 -1.49
N SER A 185 -23.66 -8.40 -1.74
CA SER A 185 -22.73 -8.97 -0.78
C SER A 185 -22.76 -8.17 0.53
N LYS A 186 -22.72 -8.84 1.67
CA LYS A 186 -22.68 -8.23 3.01
C LYS A 186 -21.24 -8.23 3.52
N VAL A 187 -20.62 -7.06 3.58
CA VAL A 187 -19.19 -6.90 3.91
C VAL A 187 -19.05 -6.16 5.24
N GLY A 188 -18.36 -6.77 6.19
CA GLY A 188 -17.89 -6.13 7.41
C GLY A 188 -16.55 -5.43 7.17
N VAL A 189 -16.37 -4.25 7.76
CA VAL A 189 -15.10 -3.55 7.81
C VAL A 189 -14.79 -3.25 9.27
N VAL A 190 -13.72 -3.85 9.79
CA VAL A 190 -13.27 -3.63 11.17
C VAL A 190 -12.24 -2.52 11.19
N GLY A 191 -12.51 -1.47 11.96
CA GLY A 191 -11.72 -0.25 12.00
C GLY A 191 -12.09 0.75 10.88
N LEU A 192 -11.99 2.03 11.18
CA LEU A 192 -12.24 3.12 10.22
C LEU A 192 -11.07 4.12 10.26
N GLY A 193 -9.89 3.64 9.88
CA GLY A 193 -8.68 4.40 9.61
C GLY A 193 -8.43 4.56 8.12
N GLY A 194 -7.16 4.72 7.73
CA GLY A 194 -6.75 4.86 6.32
C GLY A 194 -7.19 3.69 5.43
N LEU A 195 -6.94 2.45 5.87
CA LEU A 195 -7.40 1.24 5.17
C LEU A 195 -8.93 1.10 5.23
N GLY A 196 -9.53 1.28 6.41
CA GLY A 196 -10.97 1.07 6.60
C GLY A 196 -11.83 1.98 5.74
N HIS A 197 -11.48 3.28 5.61
CA HIS A 197 -12.26 4.18 4.75
C HIS A 197 -12.17 3.78 3.27
N MET A 198 -11.02 3.26 2.80
CA MET A 198 -10.87 2.72 1.45
C MET A 198 -11.69 1.44 1.26
N ALA A 199 -11.66 0.53 2.24
CA ALA A 199 -12.47 -0.69 2.22
C ALA A 199 -13.97 -0.37 2.08
N VAL A 200 -14.49 0.57 2.87
CA VAL A 200 -15.90 0.99 2.80
C VAL A 200 -16.25 1.54 1.41
N LYS A 201 -15.45 2.49 0.90
CA LYS A 201 -15.71 3.11 -0.41
C LYS A 201 -15.64 2.12 -1.56
N ILE A 202 -14.64 1.23 -1.57
CA ILE A 202 -14.46 0.25 -2.64
C ILE A 202 -15.56 -0.81 -2.58
N ALA A 203 -15.85 -1.39 -1.40
CA ALA A 203 -16.92 -2.37 -1.23
C ALA A 203 -18.27 -1.79 -1.65
N LYS A 204 -18.57 -0.54 -1.26
CA LYS A 204 -19.78 0.19 -1.68
C LYS A 204 -19.83 0.36 -3.20
N ALA A 205 -18.73 0.75 -3.84
CA ALA A 205 -18.65 0.91 -5.29
C ALA A 205 -18.85 -0.42 -6.03
N MET A 206 -18.47 -1.55 -5.41
CA MET A 206 -18.76 -2.91 -5.93
C MET A 206 -20.19 -3.37 -5.68
N GLY A 207 -21.03 -2.55 -5.01
CA GLY A 207 -22.45 -2.82 -4.76
C GLY A 207 -22.72 -3.58 -3.46
N ALA A 208 -21.74 -3.72 -2.57
CA ALA A 208 -21.93 -4.39 -1.29
C ALA A 208 -22.76 -3.54 -0.30
N GLU A 209 -23.45 -4.24 0.60
CA GLU A 209 -23.97 -3.68 1.85
C GLU A 209 -22.84 -3.69 2.89
N VAL A 210 -22.37 -2.51 3.29
CA VAL A 210 -21.22 -2.41 4.19
C VAL A 210 -21.67 -2.15 5.62
N THR A 211 -21.14 -2.94 6.56
CA THR A 211 -21.24 -2.75 8.00
C THR A 211 -19.87 -2.38 8.55
N VAL A 212 -19.75 -1.23 9.22
CA VAL A 212 -18.50 -0.79 9.87
C VAL A 212 -18.55 -1.17 11.35
N PHE A 213 -17.49 -1.80 11.83
CA PHE A 213 -17.26 -2.06 13.26
C PHE A 213 -16.16 -1.09 13.75
N SER A 214 -16.43 -0.35 14.81
CA SER A 214 -15.47 0.60 15.37
C SER A 214 -15.65 0.74 16.87
N THR A 215 -14.56 0.96 17.59
CA THR A 215 -14.56 1.29 19.01
C THR A 215 -14.91 2.76 19.30
N SER A 216 -14.94 3.60 18.25
CA SER A 216 -15.08 5.07 18.35
C SER A 216 -16.44 5.51 17.82
N PRO A 217 -17.40 5.88 18.69
CA PRO A 217 -18.76 6.24 18.27
C PRO A 217 -18.81 7.50 17.39
N GLU A 218 -17.86 8.42 17.55
CA GLU A 218 -17.74 9.63 16.73
C GLU A 218 -17.51 9.34 15.24
N LYS A 219 -17.01 8.16 14.89
CA LYS A 219 -16.80 7.72 13.50
C LYS A 219 -18.07 7.29 12.77
N GLN A 220 -19.20 7.21 13.46
CA GLN A 220 -20.46 6.79 12.83
C GLN A 220 -20.90 7.69 11.69
N ALA A 221 -20.79 9.02 11.88
CA ALA A 221 -21.15 9.98 10.85
C ALA A 221 -20.26 9.86 9.61
N ASP A 222 -18.96 9.64 9.80
CA ASP A 222 -18.02 9.46 8.70
C ASP A 222 -18.25 8.12 7.99
N ALA A 223 -18.50 7.03 8.71
CA ALA A 223 -18.86 5.75 8.12
C ALA A 223 -20.06 5.89 7.16
N LYS A 224 -21.10 6.61 7.59
CA LYS A 224 -22.29 6.89 6.77
C LYS A 224 -21.96 7.72 5.54
N LYS A 225 -21.15 8.80 5.66
CA LYS A 225 -20.69 9.62 4.53
C LYS A 225 -19.90 8.80 3.51
N LEU A 226 -19.10 7.83 3.97
CA LEU A 226 -18.33 6.94 3.10
C LEU A 226 -19.20 5.90 2.39
N GLY A 227 -20.44 5.70 2.85
CA GLY A 227 -21.43 4.84 2.22
C GLY A 227 -21.68 3.52 2.96
N SER A 228 -21.29 3.39 4.23
CA SER A 228 -21.73 2.25 5.04
C SER A 228 -23.24 2.30 5.27
N LYS A 229 -23.88 1.14 5.24
CA LYS A 229 -25.31 0.98 5.57
C LYS A 229 -25.51 0.90 7.08
N ASN A 230 -24.60 0.22 7.77
CA ASN A 230 -24.67 -0.04 9.19
C ASN A 230 -23.36 0.37 9.89
N PHE A 231 -23.49 0.70 11.16
CA PHE A 231 -22.37 0.97 12.06
C PHE A 231 -22.62 0.21 13.37
N VAL A 232 -21.59 -0.48 13.86
CA VAL A 232 -21.60 -1.27 15.09
C VAL A 232 -20.52 -0.75 16.01
N LEU A 233 -20.91 -0.31 17.19
CA LEU A 233 -19.97 0.02 18.25
C LEU A 233 -19.43 -1.29 18.85
N SER A 234 -18.16 -1.61 18.59
CA SER A 234 -17.58 -2.91 18.93
C SER A 234 -17.06 -3.02 20.36
N THR A 235 -17.21 -1.98 21.16
CA THR A 235 -16.93 -2.00 22.60
C THR A 235 -18.00 -2.70 23.43
N ASP A 236 -19.18 -2.95 22.87
CA ASP A 236 -20.27 -3.71 23.51
C ASP A 236 -20.56 -4.98 22.70
N GLU A 237 -20.24 -6.13 23.28
CA GLU A 237 -20.43 -7.43 22.65
C GLU A 237 -21.89 -7.70 22.25
N LYS A 238 -22.87 -7.15 22.97
CA LYS A 238 -24.28 -7.28 22.64
C LYS A 238 -24.63 -6.77 21.24
N ASN A 239 -23.87 -5.79 20.74
CA ASN A 239 -24.08 -5.22 19.42
C ASN A 239 -23.76 -6.20 18.28
N PHE A 240 -22.95 -7.25 18.53
CA PHE A 240 -22.64 -8.27 17.53
C PHE A 240 -23.81 -9.24 17.31
N ALA A 241 -24.65 -9.46 18.30
CA ALA A 241 -25.77 -10.43 18.23
C ALA A 241 -26.71 -10.17 17.05
N ALA A 242 -26.95 -8.89 16.73
CA ALA A 242 -27.78 -8.49 15.58
C ALA A 242 -27.16 -8.87 14.21
N TYR A 243 -25.88 -9.19 14.17
CA TYR A 243 -25.14 -9.52 12.96
C TYR A 243 -24.68 -10.99 12.91
N ALA A 244 -25.01 -11.81 13.90
CA ALA A 244 -24.64 -13.21 13.96
C ALA A 244 -25.00 -13.95 12.65
N GLY A 245 -24.02 -14.61 12.04
CA GLY A 245 -24.20 -15.42 10.83
C GLY A 245 -24.63 -14.66 9.57
N ARG A 246 -24.36 -13.34 9.45
CA ARG A 246 -24.90 -12.53 8.35
C ARG A 246 -23.88 -12.09 7.29
N LEU A 247 -22.59 -11.97 7.64
CA LEU A 247 -21.60 -11.39 6.74
C LEU A 247 -20.97 -12.43 5.82
N ASP A 248 -20.78 -12.05 4.55
CA ASP A 248 -20.07 -12.86 3.55
C ASP A 248 -18.56 -12.76 3.71
N LEU A 249 -18.08 -11.56 4.02
CA LEU A 249 -16.66 -11.21 4.11
C LEU A 249 -16.46 -10.15 5.18
N ILE A 250 -15.38 -10.27 5.92
CA ILE A 250 -14.88 -9.21 6.81
C ILE A 250 -13.50 -8.80 6.32
N ILE A 251 -13.29 -7.49 6.19
CA ILE A 251 -11.96 -6.88 5.98
C ILE A 251 -11.55 -6.23 7.29
N ASP A 252 -10.58 -6.83 7.96
CA ASP A 252 -10.06 -6.34 9.22
C ASP A 252 -8.85 -5.45 8.96
N THR A 253 -8.98 -4.18 9.30
CA THR A 253 -8.01 -3.12 8.99
C THR A 253 -7.28 -2.60 10.23
N VAL A 254 -7.47 -3.24 11.38
CA VAL A 254 -6.88 -2.82 12.65
C VAL A 254 -5.42 -3.25 12.71
N SER A 255 -4.53 -2.30 13.01
CA SER A 255 -3.08 -2.52 13.13
C SER A 255 -2.65 -2.55 14.61
N ALA A 256 -3.46 -3.16 15.47
CA ALA A 256 -3.19 -3.34 16.89
C ALA A 256 -3.77 -4.68 17.35
N ASP A 257 -3.28 -5.19 18.46
CA ASP A 257 -3.83 -6.41 19.04
C ASP A 257 -5.29 -6.20 19.43
N HIS A 258 -6.14 -7.14 19.01
CA HIS A 258 -7.55 -7.17 19.36
C HIS A 258 -8.13 -8.59 19.20
N ASP A 259 -9.24 -8.87 19.89
CA ASP A 259 -9.91 -10.16 19.78
C ASP A 259 -10.68 -10.24 18.45
N PHE A 260 -10.40 -11.28 17.68
CA PHE A 260 -11.10 -11.59 16.43
C PHE A 260 -12.41 -12.35 16.64
N THR A 261 -12.58 -12.99 17.80
CA THR A 261 -13.69 -13.94 18.09
C THR A 261 -15.07 -13.32 17.87
N PRO A 262 -15.36 -12.10 18.36
CA PRO A 262 -16.68 -11.50 18.18
C PRO A 262 -17.02 -11.27 16.69
N TYR A 263 -16.01 -10.92 15.87
CA TYR A 263 -16.23 -10.69 14.44
C TYR A 263 -16.48 -11.99 13.69
N LEU A 264 -15.75 -13.07 14.02
CA LEU A 264 -15.98 -14.39 13.41
C LEU A 264 -17.41 -14.87 13.59
N GLY A 265 -18.02 -14.60 14.75
CA GLY A 265 -19.43 -14.94 15.02
C GLY A 265 -20.44 -14.23 14.11
N THR A 266 -20.03 -13.14 13.44
CA THR A 266 -20.89 -12.42 12.48
C THR A 266 -20.85 -13.00 11.07
N LEU A 267 -19.87 -13.86 10.76
CA LEU A 267 -19.75 -14.52 9.47
C LEU A 267 -20.82 -15.61 9.29
N LYS A 268 -21.40 -15.66 8.11
CA LYS A 268 -22.21 -16.81 7.71
C LYS A 268 -21.36 -18.07 7.52
N ILE A 269 -21.96 -19.25 7.46
CA ILE A 269 -21.25 -20.47 7.09
C ILE A 269 -20.57 -20.29 5.73
N GLY A 270 -19.26 -20.55 5.67
CA GLY A 270 -18.43 -20.32 4.48
C GLY A 270 -18.02 -18.85 4.27
N GLY A 271 -18.34 -17.94 5.19
CA GLY A 271 -17.82 -16.58 5.20
C GLY A 271 -16.33 -16.52 5.54
N THR A 272 -15.67 -15.43 5.20
CA THR A 272 -14.22 -15.28 5.37
C THR A 272 -13.90 -13.98 6.09
N GLN A 273 -12.94 -14.00 7.02
CA GLN A 273 -12.28 -12.81 7.56
C GLN A 273 -10.88 -12.70 6.93
N VAL A 274 -10.55 -11.50 6.46
CA VAL A 274 -9.24 -11.18 5.89
C VAL A 274 -8.59 -10.10 6.73
N LEU A 275 -7.45 -10.43 7.28
CA LEU A 275 -6.64 -9.49 8.05
C LEU A 275 -5.74 -8.71 7.07
N VAL A 276 -5.90 -7.41 7.02
CA VAL A 276 -5.08 -6.50 6.20
C VAL A 276 -4.38 -5.43 7.04
N GLY A 277 -4.78 -5.27 8.29
CA GLY A 277 -4.01 -4.58 9.31
C GLY A 277 -2.88 -5.47 9.81
N ALA A 278 -1.70 -4.92 10.00
CA ALA A 278 -0.57 -5.63 10.57
C ALA A 278 -0.18 -4.97 11.90
N ALA A 279 -0.33 -5.71 13.00
CA ALA A 279 0.14 -5.29 14.31
C ALA A 279 1.68 -5.38 14.40
N PRO A 280 2.31 -4.64 15.34
CA PRO A 280 3.73 -4.75 15.64
C PRO A 280 4.18 -6.15 16.02
#